data_59987d14b96c31125385cc5463618cb4
#
_entry.id   59987d14b96c31125385cc5463618cb4
#
_cell.length_a   1.000
_cell.length_b   1.000
_cell.length_c   1.000
_cell.angle_alpha   90.00
_cell.angle_beta   90.00
_cell.angle_gamma   90.00
#
_symmetry.space_group_name_H-M   'P 1'
#
loop_
_entity.id
_entity.type
_entity.pdbx_description
1 polymer ?
#
loop_
_entity_poly.entity_id
_entity_poly.type
_entity_poly.pdbx_seq_one_letter_code
_entity_poly.pdbx_strand_id
1 'polypeptide(L)'
;MGSGYARCIERNVTRVVDGDTVDVSGGLRIRLVLVDAPELSEVGGPEAKTYLESLCLKASALIDEDDFQVGDDPYGRVLAVVYCAGTNANAAMISSDRAETYHSFCSASEFGNDGWTGCSSPPPPPPGNCDAAYPDVCIPSPPPDLDCADIPYRRFRVLPPDPHRFDGDMDGIGCESG
;
A
#
# COMPACT_ATOMS: atom_id res chain seq x y z
N MET A 1 -19.32 21.61 -7.19
CA MET A 1 -18.15 21.92 -8.02
C MET A 1 -17.04 22.33 -7.06
N GLY A 2 -16.28 21.39 -6.57
CA GLY A 2 -15.05 21.59 -5.82
C GLY A 2 -13.92 21.13 -6.72
N SER A 3 -13.20 22.08 -7.30
CA SER A 3 -11.94 21.77 -7.98
C SER A 3 -10.92 21.48 -6.91
N GLY A 4 -10.69 20.18 -6.63
CA GLY A 4 -9.51 19.74 -5.94
C GLY A 4 -8.31 20.11 -6.81
N TYR A 5 -7.52 21.05 -6.35
CA TYR A 5 -6.23 21.32 -6.97
C TYR A 5 -5.29 20.24 -6.44
N ALA A 6 -5.04 19.22 -7.25
CA ALA A 6 -3.91 18.34 -7.02
C ALA A 6 -2.66 19.19 -6.75
N ARG A 7 -2.05 19.01 -5.59
CA ARG A 7 -0.86 19.77 -5.20
C ARG A 7 0.39 19.11 -5.82
N CYS A 8 0.51 19.25 -7.13
CA CYS A 8 1.72 18.81 -7.83
C CYS A 8 2.86 19.81 -7.59
N ILE A 9 3.95 19.36 -7.01
CA ILE A 9 5.15 20.15 -6.82
C ILE A 9 6.35 19.49 -7.50
N GLU A 10 7.21 20.28 -8.14
CA GLU A 10 8.45 19.79 -8.73
C GLU A 10 9.63 19.99 -7.76
N ARG A 11 10.38 18.94 -7.48
CA ARG A 11 11.55 18.94 -6.57
C ARG A 11 12.62 17.98 -7.08
N ASN A 12 13.88 18.21 -6.68
CA ASN A 12 14.94 17.24 -6.91
C ASN A 12 15.00 16.23 -5.77
N VAL A 13 15.08 14.95 -6.10
CA VAL A 13 15.34 13.90 -5.11
C VAL A 13 16.79 13.99 -4.65
N THR A 14 16.98 14.26 -3.36
CA THR A 14 18.31 14.44 -2.75
C THR A 14 18.84 13.17 -2.11
N ARG A 15 17.93 12.28 -1.67
CA ARG A 15 18.27 11.04 -1.01
C ARG A 15 17.11 10.05 -1.14
N VAL A 16 17.42 8.77 -1.29
CA VAL A 16 16.50 7.67 -1.08
C VAL A 16 16.77 7.10 0.32
N VAL A 17 15.74 7.06 1.16
CA VAL A 17 15.85 6.62 2.56
C VAL A 17 15.81 5.10 2.61
N ASP A 18 14.78 4.51 2.01
CA ASP A 18 14.50 3.07 1.91
C ASP A 18 13.74 2.77 0.60
N GLY A 19 13.02 1.65 0.53
CA GLY A 19 12.33 1.21 -0.69
C GLY A 19 11.09 2.01 -1.06
N ASP A 20 10.57 2.87 -0.17
CA ASP A 20 9.33 3.62 -0.41
C ASP A 20 9.36 5.06 0.13
N THR A 21 10.52 5.53 0.55
CA THR A 21 10.69 6.87 1.14
C THR A 21 11.86 7.61 0.53
N VAL A 22 11.61 8.84 0.08
CA VAL A 22 12.63 9.74 -0.49
C VAL A 22 12.65 11.10 0.21
N ASP A 23 13.83 11.69 0.33
CA ASP A 23 14.01 13.08 0.72
C ASP A 23 14.19 13.93 -0.54
N VAL A 24 13.52 15.09 -0.59
CA VAL A 24 13.58 16.01 -1.73
C VAL A 24 14.08 17.39 -1.31
N SER A 25 14.47 18.19 -2.29
CA SER A 25 14.91 19.56 -2.06
C SER A 25 13.81 20.38 -1.38
N GLY A 26 14.21 21.24 -0.44
CA GLY A 26 13.29 21.99 0.41
C GLY A 26 12.97 21.30 1.74
N GLY A 27 13.63 20.17 2.03
CA GLY A 27 13.56 19.51 3.35
C GLY A 27 12.31 18.67 3.56
N LEU A 28 11.60 18.31 2.49
CA LEU A 28 10.43 17.45 2.58
C LEU A 28 10.85 15.98 2.47
N ARG A 29 10.18 15.14 3.26
CA ARG A 29 10.24 13.69 3.15
C ARG A 29 8.94 13.16 2.58
N ILE A 30 9.06 12.37 1.52
CA ILE A 30 7.93 11.82 0.77
C ILE A 30 7.89 10.32 1.00
N ARG A 31 6.75 9.80 1.41
CA ARG A 31 6.41 8.38 1.41
C ARG A 31 5.63 8.08 0.14
N LEU A 32 6.08 7.14 -0.64
CA LEU A 32 5.36 6.69 -1.83
C LEU A 32 4.01 6.10 -1.40
N VAL A 33 2.92 6.79 -1.76
CA VAL A 33 1.57 6.37 -1.38
C VAL A 33 1.23 5.01 -1.98
N LEU A 34 0.52 4.18 -1.23
CA LEU A 34 0.10 2.82 -1.59
C LEU A 34 1.25 1.84 -1.91
N VAL A 35 2.48 2.17 -1.57
CA VAL A 35 3.65 1.30 -1.74
C VAL A 35 4.12 0.82 -0.37
N ASP A 36 4.35 -0.48 -0.24
CA ASP A 36 4.88 -1.12 0.96
C ASP A 36 6.11 -1.93 0.60
N ALA A 37 7.28 -1.34 0.80
CA ALA A 37 8.56 -1.99 0.53
C ALA A 37 9.10 -2.66 1.79
N PRO A 38 9.84 -3.77 1.66
CA PRO A 38 10.52 -4.37 2.80
C PRO A 38 11.47 -3.36 3.47
N GLU A 39 11.52 -3.41 4.79
CA GLU A 39 12.45 -2.59 5.58
C GLU A 39 13.92 -2.91 5.25
N LEU A 40 14.83 -1.95 5.46
CA LEU A 40 16.25 -2.13 5.12
C LEU A 40 16.91 -3.32 5.80
N SER A 41 16.37 -3.76 6.93
CA SER A 41 16.85 -4.94 7.68
C SER A 41 16.23 -6.25 7.21
N GLU A 42 15.25 -6.20 6.33
CA GLU A 42 14.52 -7.35 5.80
C GLU A 42 15.08 -7.81 4.46
N VAL A 43 14.74 -9.04 4.10
CA VAL A 43 15.09 -9.60 2.79
C VAL A 43 14.37 -8.81 1.68
N GLY A 44 15.14 -8.30 0.74
CA GLY A 44 14.59 -7.46 -0.35
C GLY A 44 14.69 -5.95 -0.09
N GLY A 45 14.81 -5.50 1.17
CA GLY A 45 14.84 -4.07 1.50
C GLY A 45 16.00 -3.30 0.87
N PRO A 46 17.26 -3.77 0.96
CA PRO A 46 18.40 -3.13 0.27
C PRO A 46 18.24 -3.09 -1.25
N GLU A 47 17.64 -4.14 -1.84
CA GLU A 47 17.37 -4.23 -3.27
C GLU A 47 16.26 -3.26 -3.70
N ALA A 48 15.18 -3.15 -2.91
CA ALA A 48 14.10 -2.20 -3.12
C ALA A 48 14.64 -0.75 -3.11
N LYS A 49 15.43 -0.41 -2.10
CA LYS A 49 16.11 0.89 -2.02
C LYS A 49 16.99 1.14 -3.25
N THR A 50 17.85 0.19 -3.63
CA THR A 50 18.75 0.33 -4.77
C THR A 50 17.96 0.55 -6.06
N TYR A 51 16.85 -0.13 -6.22
CA TYR A 51 15.98 0.05 -7.38
C TYR A 51 15.37 1.45 -7.40
N LEU A 52 14.80 1.93 -6.28
CA LEU A 52 14.28 3.28 -6.18
C LEU A 52 15.37 4.35 -6.37
N GLU A 53 16.60 4.10 -5.91
CA GLU A 53 17.75 4.97 -6.19
C GLU A 53 18.04 5.07 -7.69
N SER A 54 17.95 3.96 -8.42
CA SER A 54 18.18 3.93 -9.87
C SER A 54 17.14 4.74 -10.65
N LEU A 55 15.92 4.84 -10.13
CA LEU A 55 14.83 5.61 -10.74
C LEU A 55 14.90 7.11 -10.38
N CYS A 56 15.16 7.41 -9.13
CA CYS A 56 14.85 8.72 -8.55
C CYS A 56 16.04 9.52 -8.07
N LEU A 57 17.16 8.89 -7.68
CA LEU A 57 18.26 9.62 -7.03
C LEU A 57 18.85 10.70 -7.96
N LYS A 58 18.84 11.93 -7.52
CA LYS A 58 19.27 13.15 -8.25
C LYS A 58 18.37 13.51 -9.45
N ALA A 59 17.25 12.83 -9.64
CA ALA A 59 16.29 13.20 -10.68
C ALA A 59 15.45 14.40 -10.23
N SER A 60 14.95 15.17 -11.22
CA SER A 60 13.78 16.02 -11.01
C SER A 60 12.55 15.12 -10.89
N ALA A 61 11.78 15.34 -9.85
CA ALA A 61 10.57 14.60 -9.58
C ALA A 61 9.36 15.54 -9.50
N LEU A 62 8.28 15.15 -10.18
CA LEU A 62 6.96 15.70 -9.95
C LEU A 62 6.32 14.88 -8.82
N ILE A 63 5.86 15.55 -7.79
CA ILE A 63 5.28 14.97 -6.59
C ILE A 63 3.81 15.37 -6.57
N ASP A 64 2.93 14.38 -6.62
CA ASP A 64 1.48 14.52 -6.58
C ASP A 64 1.00 14.04 -5.21
N GLU A 65 0.75 15.00 -4.30
CA GLU A 65 0.34 14.72 -2.92
C GLU A 65 -1.05 14.09 -2.91
N ASP A 66 -1.26 13.07 -2.10
CA ASP A 66 -2.58 12.45 -1.91
C ASP A 66 -3.49 13.41 -1.14
N ASP A 67 -4.40 14.06 -1.86
CA ASP A 67 -5.32 15.07 -1.32
C ASP A 67 -6.26 14.51 -0.23
N PHE A 68 -6.48 13.19 -0.21
CA PHE A 68 -7.33 12.55 0.79
C PHE A 68 -6.59 12.22 2.10
N GLN A 69 -5.26 12.21 2.07
CA GLN A 69 -4.43 11.84 3.21
C GLN A 69 -3.46 12.95 3.65
N VAL A 70 -3.77 14.21 3.36
CA VAL A 70 -2.91 15.35 3.73
C VAL A 70 -2.76 15.46 5.23
N GLY A 71 -1.53 15.29 5.72
CA GLY A 71 -1.20 15.39 7.13
C GLY A 71 -1.54 14.16 7.98
N ASP A 72 -2.00 13.08 7.38
CA ASP A 72 -2.40 11.87 8.11
C ASP A 72 -1.21 10.96 8.48
N ASP A 73 -0.04 11.16 7.87
CA ASP A 73 1.15 10.36 8.22
C ASP A 73 1.67 10.70 9.62
N PRO A 74 1.74 9.73 10.54
CA PRO A 74 2.15 9.96 11.93
C PRO A 74 3.62 10.38 12.08
N TYR A 75 4.43 10.21 11.04
CA TYR A 75 5.84 10.60 11.00
C TYR A 75 6.08 11.94 10.31
N GLY A 76 5.01 12.62 9.89
CA GLY A 76 5.07 13.93 9.24
C GLY A 76 5.65 13.88 7.81
N ARG A 77 5.55 12.73 7.13
CA ARG A 77 5.91 12.60 5.72
C ARG A 77 4.74 13.06 4.85
N VAL A 78 5.03 13.47 3.62
CA VAL A 78 4.02 13.71 2.61
C VAL A 78 3.72 12.38 1.89
N LEU A 79 2.48 11.97 1.84
CA LEU A 79 2.03 10.81 1.09
C LEU A 79 1.77 11.24 -0.36
N ALA A 80 2.47 10.65 -1.32
CA ALA A 80 2.39 11.11 -2.71
C ALA A 80 2.69 10.03 -3.74
N VAL A 81 2.19 10.25 -4.97
CA VAL A 81 2.76 9.62 -6.16
C VAL A 81 3.95 10.45 -6.63
N VAL A 82 5.07 9.79 -6.94
CA VAL A 82 6.32 10.43 -7.34
C VAL A 82 6.70 10.03 -8.75
N TYR A 83 6.79 11.01 -9.65
CA TYR A 83 7.20 10.81 -11.04
C TYR A 83 8.66 11.26 -11.20
N CYS A 84 9.58 10.33 -11.20
CA CYS A 84 11.00 10.58 -11.39
C CYS A 84 11.37 10.58 -12.88
N ALA A 85 11.82 11.70 -13.41
CA ALA A 85 12.11 11.86 -14.84
C ALA A 85 10.95 11.37 -15.75
N GLY A 86 9.70 11.57 -15.31
CA GLY A 86 8.48 11.16 -16.02
C GLY A 86 8.04 9.71 -15.78
N THR A 87 8.79 8.92 -15.01
CA THR A 87 8.41 7.56 -14.62
C THR A 87 7.67 7.57 -13.28
N ASN A 88 6.48 6.98 -13.20
CA ASN A 88 5.78 6.75 -11.94
C ASN A 88 6.57 5.75 -11.10
N ALA A 89 7.27 6.24 -10.07
CA ALA A 89 8.10 5.42 -9.20
C ALA A 89 7.28 4.45 -8.35
N ASN A 90 6.09 4.86 -7.89
CA ASN A 90 5.18 4.02 -7.13
C ASN A 90 4.78 2.78 -7.96
N ALA A 91 4.31 3.01 -9.18
CA ALA A 91 3.96 1.93 -10.11
C ALA A 91 5.15 1.02 -10.45
N ALA A 92 6.34 1.61 -10.63
CA ALA A 92 7.56 0.86 -10.95
C ALA A 92 7.99 -0.05 -9.80
N MET A 93 7.88 0.41 -8.54
CA MET A 93 8.20 -0.39 -7.36
C MET A 93 7.30 -1.63 -7.25
N ILE A 94 5.99 -1.45 -7.43
CA ILE A 94 5.02 -2.56 -7.38
C ILE A 94 5.22 -3.51 -8.57
N SER A 95 5.29 -2.99 -9.79
CA SER A 95 5.38 -3.81 -11.01
C SER A 95 6.70 -4.59 -11.16
N SER A 96 7.73 -4.21 -10.42
CA SER A 96 9.03 -4.89 -10.39
C SER A 96 9.18 -5.89 -9.25
N ASP A 97 8.12 -6.16 -8.48
CA ASP A 97 8.10 -6.99 -7.28
C ASP A 97 9.13 -6.51 -6.21
N ARG A 98 9.42 -5.21 -6.16
CA ARG A 98 10.29 -4.59 -5.15
C ARG A 98 9.53 -4.06 -3.96
N ALA A 99 8.22 -3.91 -4.12
CA ALA A 99 7.28 -3.55 -3.07
C ALA A 99 5.92 -4.16 -3.38
N GLU A 100 5.11 -4.28 -2.36
CA GLU A 100 3.71 -4.69 -2.47
C GLU A 100 2.78 -3.48 -2.45
N THR A 101 1.52 -3.69 -2.85
CA THR A 101 0.50 -2.66 -2.66
C THR A 101 0.10 -2.58 -1.19
N TYR A 102 0.08 -1.39 -0.62
CA TYR A 102 -0.40 -1.20 0.74
C TYR A 102 -1.94 -1.19 0.79
N HIS A 103 -2.54 -2.37 0.66
CA HIS A 103 -3.98 -2.58 0.46
C HIS A 103 -4.86 -1.92 1.53
N SER A 104 -4.40 -1.84 2.79
CA SER A 104 -5.15 -1.23 3.90
C SER A 104 -5.51 0.23 3.66
N PHE A 105 -4.80 0.92 2.78
CA PHE A 105 -5.01 2.34 2.47
C PHE A 105 -5.64 2.59 1.12
N CYS A 106 -5.99 1.54 0.36
CA CYS A 106 -6.60 1.69 -0.96
C CYS A 106 -7.87 2.56 -0.96
N SER A 107 -8.73 2.39 0.04
CA SER A 107 -9.97 3.17 0.15
C SER A 107 -9.77 4.59 0.71
N ALA A 108 -8.62 4.86 1.33
CA ALA A 108 -8.28 6.15 1.90
C ALA A 108 -7.55 7.07 0.92
N SER A 109 -6.96 6.49 -0.14
CA SER A 109 -6.18 7.22 -1.14
C SER A 109 -7.04 7.63 -2.33
N GLU A 110 -6.82 8.84 -2.85
CA GLU A 110 -7.42 9.26 -4.13
C GLU A 110 -6.95 8.41 -5.31
N PHE A 111 -5.73 7.85 -5.22
CA PHE A 111 -5.14 6.97 -6.24
C PHE A 111 -5.62 5.53 -6.15
N GLY A 112 -6.45 5.17 -5.15
CA GLY A 112 -6.86 3.78 -4.91
C GLY A 112 -7.56 3.09 -6.08
N ASN A 113 -8.13 3.84 -7.02
CA ASN A 113 -8.76 3.30 -8.23
C ASN A 113 -7.84 3.31 -9.46
N ASP A 114 -6.61 3.76 -9.33
CA ASP A 114 -5.68 3.80 -10.45
C ASP A 114 -5.20 2.39 -10.82
N GLY A 115 -5.12 2.11 -12.10
CA GLY A 115 -4.80 0.78 -12.62
C GLY A 115 -3.40 0.25 -12.25
N TRP A 116 -2.48 1.12 -11.80
CA TRP A 116 -1.14 0.75 -11.38
C TRP A 116 -1.05 0.26 -9.93
N THR A 117 -2.03 0.62 -9.09
CA THR A 117 -1.97 0.39 -7.64
C THR A 117 -2.16 -1.07 -7.24
N GLY A 118 -2.84 -1.86 -8.07
CA GLY A 118 -3.27 -3.20 -7.68
C GLY A 118 -4.39 -3.23 -6.63
N CYS A 119 -4.91 -2.07 -6.19
CA CYS A 119 -5.98 -1.97 -5.19
C CYS A 119 -7.28 -2.66 -5.60
N SER A 120 -7.55 -2.76 -6.90
CA SER A 120 -8.70 -3.51 -7.44
C SER A 120 -8.44 -5.01 -7.54
N SER A 121 -7.21 -5.45 -7.37
CA SER A 121 -6.85 -6.87 -7.31
C SER A 121 -6.89 -7.32 -5.85
N PRO A 122 -7.48 -8.47 -5.54
CA PRO A 122 -7.30 -9.03 -4.20
C PRO A 122 -5.80 -9.23 -3.97
N PRO A 123 -5.28 -8.97 -2.73
CA PRO A 123 -3.90 -9.26 -2.40
C PRO A 123 -3.59 -10.71 -2.78
N PRO A 124 -2.37 -11.01 -3.29
CA PRO A 124 -2.00 -12.40 -3.51
C PRO A 124 -2.14 -13.14 -2.17
N PRO A 125 -2.72 -14.34 -2.17
CA PRO A 125 -2.84 -15.11 -0.95
C PRO A 125 -1.42 -15.30 -0.40
N PRO A 126 -1.19 -15.02 0.90
CA PRO A 126 0.11 -15.23 1.52
C PRO A 126 0.54 -16.68 1.32
N PRO A 127 1.82 -16.99 1.17
CA PRO A 127 2.31 -18.35 0.94
C PRO A 127 1.94 -19.24 2.13
N GLY A 128 0.96 -20.11 1.93
CA GLY A 128 0.43 -21.02 2.94
C GLY A 128 -0.95 -21.54 2.56
N ASN A 129 -1.52 -22.41 3.40
CA ASN A 129 -2.89 -22.94 3.24
C ASN A 129 -3.98 -21.89 3.60
N CYS A 130 -3.88 -20.69 3.03
CA CYS A 130 -4.84 -19.63 3.28
C CYS A 130 -6.07 -19.81 2.39
N ASP A 131 -7.26 -19.63 2.95
CA ASP A 131 -8.49 -19.73 2.21
C ASP A 131 -8.73 -18.50 1.34
N ALA A 132 -9.08 -18.71 0.09
CA ALA A 132 -9.36 -17.63 -0.87
C ALA A 132 -10.58 -16.77 -0.50
N ALA A 133 -11.43 -17.24 0.41
CA ALA A 133 -12.54 -16.47 0.93
C ALA A 133 -12.09 -15.28 1.80
N TYR A 134 -10.83 -15.25 2.27
CA TYR A 134 -10.27 -14.23 3.16
C TYR A 134 -9.06 -13.54 2.52
N PRO A 135 -9.26 -12.73 1.48
CA PRO A 135 -8.17 -12.24 0.64
C PRO A 135 -7.21 -11.29 1.35
N ASP A 136 -7.63 -10.66 2.45
CA ASP A 136 -6.82 -9.65 3.17
C ASP A 136 -6.02 -10.26 4.33
N VAL A 137 -6.31 -11.52 4.70
CA VAL A 137 -5.71 -12.19 5.87
C VAL A 137 -5.50 -13.67 5.59
N CYS A 138 -4.46 -14.24 6.18
CA CYS A 138 -4.22 -15.67 6.03
C CYS A 138 -4.97 -16.47 7.10
N ILE A 139 -6.09 -17.05 6.73
CA ILE A 139 -6.86 -17.97 7.55
C ILE A 139 -6.97 -19.29 6.78
N PRO A 140 -6.57 -20.43 7.38
CA PRO A 140 -6.65 -21.71 6.69
C PRO A 140 -8.11 -22.13 6.47
N SER A 141 -8.36 -22.94 5.44
CA SER A 141 -9.66 -23.58 5.26
C SER A 141 -9.96 -24.56 6.41
N PRO A 142 -11.25 -24.70 6.80
CA PRO A 142 -11.63 -25.71 7.80
C PRO A 142 -11.34 -27.14 7.31
N PRO A 143 -11.08 -28.14 8.21
CA PRO A 143 -11.05 -28.06 9.66
C PRO A 143 -9.69 -27.57 10.23
N PRO A 144 -9.62 -26.98 11.45
CA PRO A 144 -10.77 -26.74 12.34
C PRO A 144 -11.63 -25.55 11.88
N ASP A 145 -12.91 -25.52 12.29
CA ASP A 145 -13.76 -24.34 12.17
C ASP A 145 -13.29 -23.31 13.20
N LEU A 146 -13.06 -22.08 12.79
CA LEU A 146 -12.52 -21.00 13.62
C LEU A 146 -13.57 -19.92 13.85
N ASP A 147 -13.62 -19.38 15.05
CA ASP A 147 -14.45 -18.23 15.41
C ASP A 147 -13.62 -16.94 15.44
N CYS A 148 -14.29 -15.78 15.45
CA CYS A 148 -13.61 -14.50 15.56
C CYS A 148 -12.72 -14.37 16.82
N ALA A 149 -13.00 -15.14 17.86
CA ALA A 149 -12.18 -15.18 19.07
C ALA A 149 -10.86 -15.94 18.88
N ASP A 150 -10.78 -16.85 17.91
CA ASP A 150 -9.61 -17.70 17.67
C ASP A 150 -8.57 -17.05 16.77
N ILE A 151 -8.90 -15.93 16.14
CA ILE A 151 -8.05 -15.24 15.19
C ILE A 151 -7.73 -13.81 15.64
N PRO A 152 -6.53 -13.27 15.31
CA PRO A 152 -6.16 -11.91 15.68
C PRO A 152 -6.77 -10.83 14.78
N TYR A 153 -7.36 -11.23 13.67
CA TYR A 153 -7.85 -10.33 12.64
C TYR A 153 -9.26 -9.81 12.97
N ARG A 154 -9.53 -8.55 12.57
CA ARG A 154 -10.85 -7.89 12.69
C ARG A 154 -11.12 -7.08 11.46
N ARG A 155 -12.41 -6.97 11.07
CA ARG A 155 -12.89 -6.15 9.97
C ARG A 155 -12.14 -6.39 8.65
N PHE A 156 -11.92 -7.65 8.32
CA PHE A 156 -11.32 -8.08 7.06
C PHE A 156 -12.38 -8.46 6.04
N ARG A 157 -12.04 -8.37 4.77
CA ARG A 157 -12.96 -8.72 3.68
C ARG A 157 -13.23 -10.21 3.63
N VAL A 158 -14.50 -10.55 3.45
CA VAL A 158 -14.99 -11.93 3.28
C VAL A 158 -15.61 -12.09 1.91
N LEU A 159 -15.20 -13.12 1.18
CA LEU A 159 -15.78 -13.52 -0.11
C LEU A 159 -16.56 -14.83 0.05
N PRO A 160 -17.67 -15.01 -0.68
CA PRO A 160 -18.33 -16.31 -0.71
C PRO A 160 -17.40 -17.44 -1.16
N PRO A 161 -17.45 -18.62 -0.52
CA PRO A 161 -18.52 -19.14 0.33
C PRO A 161 -18.39 -18.88 1.85
N ASP A 162 -17.43 -18.10 2.36
CA ASP A 162 -17.20 -17.87 3.80
C ASP A 162 -17.22 -19.15 4.65
N PRO A 163 -16.19 -20.00 4.53
CA PRO A 163 -16.22 -21.34 5.13
C PRO A 163 -16.20 -21.36 6.67
N HIS A 164 -15.80 -20.27 7.32
CA HIS A 164 -15.79 -20.11 8.79
C HIS A 164 -16.97 -19.27 9.31
N ARG A 165 -17.76 -18.64 8.44
CA ARG A 165 -18.92 -17.80 8.77
C ARG A 165 -18.54 -16.56 9.61
N PHE A 166 -17.43 -15.93 9.27
CA PHE A 166 -16.97 -14.71 9.93
C PHE A 166 -17.84 -13.48 9.61
N ASP A 167 -18.56 -13.51 8.49
CA ASP A 167 -19.47 -12.48 8.02
C ASP A 167 -20.93 -12.89 8.32
N GLY A 168 -21.38 -12.56 9.53
CA GLY A 168 -22.69 -13.01 10.02
C GLY A 168 -23.89 -12.27 9.44
N ASP A 169 -23.71 -11.05 8.94
CA ASP A 169 -24.76 -10.19 8.35
C ASP A 169 -24.65 -10.08 6.82
N MET A 170 -23.66 -10.74 6.23
CA MET A 170 -23.42 -10.85 4.78
C MET A 170 -23.16 -9.48 4.10
N ASP A 171 -22.45 -8.60 4.78
CA ASP A 171 -22.05 -7.31 4.23
C ASP A 171 -20.67 -7.33 3.55
N GLY A 172 -19.97 -8.46 3.60
CA GLY A 172 -18.63 -8.68 3.03
C GLY A 172 -17.49 -8.38 4.00
N ILE A 173 -17.76 -8.12 5.28
CA ILE A 173 -16.78 -7.81 6.31
C ILE A 173 -16.88 -8.79 7.48
N GLY A 174 -15.79 -9.48 7.75
CA GLY A 174 -15.73 -10.46 8.83
C GLY A 174 -15.27 -9.87 10.17
N CYS A 175 -15.81 -10.44 11.27
CA CYS A 175 -15.40 -10.13 12.64
C CYS A 175 -15.49 -8.65 13.02
N GLU A 176 -16.61 -7.99 12.69
CA GLU A 176 -16.81 -6.57 12.98
C GLU A 176 -17.02 -6.25 14.46
N SER A 177 -17.59 -7.17 15.21
CA SER A 177 -17.90 -7.04 16.64
C SER A 177 -16.90 -7.84 17.47
N GLY A 178 -16.13 -7.16 18.29
CA GLY A 178 -15.26 -7.74 19.30
C GLY A 178 -15.18 -6.83 20.50
#